data_09dfcc235b3757c5bf0ce7bf65108082
#
_entry.id   09dfcc235b3757c5bf0ce7bf65108082
#
_cell.length_a   1.000
_cell.length_b   1.000
_cell.length_c   1.000
_cell.angle_alpha   90.00
_cell.angle_beta   90.00
_cell.angle_gamma   90.00
#
_symmetry.space_group_name_H-M   'P 1'
#
loop_
_entity.id
_entity.type
_entity.pdbx_description
1 polymer ?
#
loop_
_entity_poly.entity_id
_entity_poly.type
_entity_poly.pdbx_seq_one_letter_code
_entity_poly.pdbx_strand_id
1 'polypeptide(L)'
;VDPIQREVSGTALSVMPIYNDGTRLRAANTFNIIHKLGLHFPLSAVQDFLSLWTSTRSEDSLPIATNTKALQAIQLPPSNRIDTDAVAVLMHTLSRSEVVRRCQSWLLSDDFVAVLTAKVLGTIFQNWSHELKNTAIVISLPQNAEILAPQHLRPLDLEASTYFSSFYETLLANAFLVKHAVEQLDIDTLRLLGMFHSDLWQHAPLELNDLFRLFTTPAVNDVVNFSLQILPSALEVAKQRDAQVASMDGYEGVERLGHIDNLLLTEFAYDDDVFYQKFLDNELFYFARSRPREENEKLHYILIDASASMRGRRSVFARGVALAMIKKLLLQNAKILIRFFDSYLYDPVLVHQRFSPPYLLAFQSERGRNYARVFQQVLVDLRNYQEQRKLQLIVYILSHGQCHIPNDTLTRMRELAYLFGIFILPGPTLDLDYLHLLHNHRVISDANLNTDAHRKAAAIDILKQL
;
A
#
# COMPACT_ATOMS: atom_id res chain seq x y z
N VAL A 1 21.38 0.89 -32.45
CA VAL A 1 20.68 -0.27 -31.82
C VAL A 1 19.28 0.17 -31.45
N ASP A 2 18.29 -0.69 -31.67
CA ASP A 2 16.92 -0.47 -31.18
C ASP A 2 16.98 -0.20 -29.66
N PRO A 3 16.33 0.86 -29.13
CA PRO A 3 16.32 1.17 -27.71
C PRO A 3 15.89 0.02 -26.81
N ILE A 4 14.90 -0.78 -27.23
CA ILE A 4 14.46 -1.97 -26.51
C ILE A 4 15.56 -3.02 -26.48
N GLN A 5 16.20 -3.30 -27.62
CA GLN A 5 17.29 -4.26 -27.72
C GLN A 5 18.51 -3.83 -26.88
N ARG A 6 18.76 -2.52 -26.76
CA ARG A 6 19.80 -1.98 -25.89
C ARG A 6 19.52 -2.32 -24.43
N GLU A 7 18.31 -2.04 -23.93
CA GLU A 7 17.93 -2.34 -22.54
C GLU A 7 17.95 -3.86 -22.26
N VAL A 8 17.47 -4.67 -23.21
CA VAL A 8 17.53 -6.13 -23.09
C VAL A 8 18.96 -6.63 -23.03
N SER A 9 19.85 -6.14 -23.92
CA SER A 9 21.28 -6.53 -23.88
C SER A 9 21.95 -6.05 -22.60
N GLY A 10 21.58 -4.86 -22.10
CA GLY A 10 22.04 -4.32 -20.83
C GLY A 10 21.73 -5.20 -19.62
N THR A 11 20.72 -6.09 -19.69
CA THR A 11 20.40 -7.02 -18.58
C THR A 11 21.55 -7.98 -18.24
N ALA A 12 22.52 -8.15 -19.15
CA ALA A 12 23.76 -8.89 -18.87
C ALA A 12 24.59 -8.26 -17.75
N LEU A 13 24.38 -6.98 -17.44
CA LEU A 13 25.06 -6.23 -16.37
C LEU A 13 24.39 -6.45 -14.99
N SER A 14 23.22 -7.08 -14.94
CA SER A 14 22.55 -7.39 -13.69
C SER A 14 23.38 -8.36 -12.86
N VAL A 15 23.57 -8.04 -11.59
CA VAL A 15 24.38 -8.81 -10.63
C VAL A 15 23.54 -9.68 -9.72
N MET A 16 22.24 -9.37 -9.60
CA MET A 16 21.30 -10.17 -8.80
C MET A 16 20.78 -11.35 -9.62
N PRO A 17 20.66 -12.54 -9.02
CA PRO A 17 20.23 -13.73 -9.75
C PRO A 17 18.78 -13.64 -10.21
N ILE A 18 18.54 -14.01 -11.46
CA ILE A 18 17.19 -14.13 -12.04
C ILE A 18 16.83 -15.61 -12.12
N TYR A 19 15.80 -15.99 -11.39
CA TYR A 19 15.46 -17.40 -11.23
C TYR A 19 14.51 -17.93 -12.31
N ASN A 20 13.67 -17.06 -12.88
CA ASN A 20 12.65 -17.48 -13.85
C ASN A 20 12.21 -16.33 -14.77
N ASP A 21 11.48 -16.68 -15.81
CA ASP A 21 10.93 -15.71 -16.76
C ASP A 21 9.90 -14.75 -16.11
N GLY A 22 9.21 -15.18 -15.06
CA GLY A 22 8.32 -14.32 -14.30
C GLY A 22 9.05 -13.13 -13.67
N THR A 23 10.25 -13.32 -13.13
CA THR A 23 11.08 -12.22 -12.59
C THR A 23 11.47 -11.23 -13.68
N ARG A 24 11.79 -11.70 -14.90
CA ARG A 24 12.11 -10.82 -16.05
C ARG A 24 10.89 -9.99 -16.47
N LEU A 25 9.72 -10.62 -16.54
CA LEU A 25 8.48 -9.93 -16.88
C LEU A 25 8.12 -8.88 -15.83
N ARG A 26 8.27 -9.19 -14.56
CA ARG A 26 8.09 -8.24 -13.46
C ARG A 26 9.09 -7.08 -13.55
N ALA A 27 10.36 -7.34 -13.87
CA ALA A 27 11.35 -6.29 -14.06
C ALA A 27 11.00 -5.37 -15.22
N ALA A 28 10.53 -5.90 -16.35
CA ALA A 28 10.07 -5.10 -17.47
C ALA A 28 8.82 -4.28 -17.14
N ASN A 29 7.89 -4.83 -16.37
CA ASN A 29 6.71 -4.08 -15.90
C ASN A 29 7.12 -2.96 -14.95
N THR A 30 7.96 -3.24 -13.96
CA THR A 30 8.53 -2.26 -13.02
C THR A 30 9.28 -1.14 -13.76
N PHE A 31 10.08 -1.49 -14.78
CA PHE A 31 10.76 -0.55 -15.66
C PHE A 31 9.78 0.39 -16.36
N ASN A 32 8.71 -0.13 -16.97
CA ASN A 32 7.67 0.67 -17.60
C ASN A 32 7.00 1.64 -16.63
N ILE A 33 6.77 1.21 -15.38
CA ILE A 33 6.17 2.05 -14.34
C ILE A 33 7.12 3.18 -13.96
N ILE A 34 8.41 2.90 -13.75
CA ILE A 34 9.43 3.92 -13.43
C ILE A 34 9.54 4.95 -14.56
N HIS A 35 9.50 4.52 -15.83
CA HIS A 35 9.49 5.42 -16.98
C HIS A 35 8.24 6.31 -17.02
N LYS A 36 7.06 5.80 -16.64
CA LYS A 36 5.84 6.63 -16.49
C LYS A 36 5.97 7.68 -15.41
N LEU A 37 6.81 7.47 -14.38
CA LEU A 37 7.14 8.47 -13.36
C LEU A 37 8.12 9.54 -13.86
N GLY A 38 8.58 9.45 -15.11
CA GLY A 38 9.55 10.38 -15.69
C GLY A 38 11.01 10.10 -15.31
N LEU A 39 11.29 8.94 -14.72
CA LEU A 39 12.64 8.51 -14.34
C LEU A 39 13.16 7.47 -15.36
N HIS A 40 14.43 7.56 -15.69
CA HIS A 40 15.06 6.71 -16.70
C HIS A 40 16.24 5.96 -16.09
N PHE A 41 16.00 4.73 -15.65
CA PHE A 41 17.06 3.84 -15.14
C PHE A 41 17.22 2.64 -16.08
N PRO A 42 18.45 2.09 -16.22
CA PRO A 42 18.66 0.87 -17.01
C PRO A 42 17.81 -0.29 -16.51
N LEU A 43 17.29 -1.11 -17.44
CA LEU A 43 16.52 -2.31 -17.09
C LEU A 43 17.32 -3.26 -16.19
N SER A 44 18.65 -3.37 -16.37
CA SER A 44 19.52 -4.16 -15.50
C SER A 44 19.47 -3.70 -14.03
N ALA A 45 19.54 -2.39 -13.80
CA ALA A 45 19.44 -1.84 -12.45
C ALA A 45 18.05 -2.05 -11.85
N VAL A 46 16.98 -1.83 -12.63
CA VAL A 46 15.60 -2.09 -12.19
C VAL A 46 15.42 -3.55 -11.79
N GLN A 47 16.03 -4.46 -12.55
CA GLN A 47 16.01 -5.89 -12.27
C GLN A 47 16.75 -6.25 -10.98
N ASP A 48 17.92 -5.64 -10.74
CA ASP A 48 18.66 -5.83 -9.50
C ASP A 48 17.88 -5.33 -8.29
N PHE A 49 17.28 -4.14 -8.38
CA PHE A 49 16.45 -3.61 -7.30
C PHE A 49 15.15 -4.41 -7.12
N LEU A 50 14.49 -4.89 -8.17
CA LEU A 50 13.35 -5.79 -8.03
C LEU A 50 13.75 -7.04 -7.26
N SER A 51 14.86 -7.68 -7.64
CA SER A 51 15.37 -8.86 -6.93
C SER A 51 15.74 -8.55 -5.49
N LEU A 52 16.33 -7.37 -5.23
CA LEU A 52 16.64 -6.89 -3.89
C LEU A 52 15.39 -6.82 -2.99
N TRP A 53 14.29 -6.25 -3.49
CA TRP A 53 13.07 -6.06 -2.71
C TRP A 53 12.21 -7.32 -2.57
N THR A 54 12.34 -8.30 -3.47
CA THR A 54 11.40 -9.44 -3.56
C THR A 54 12.01 -10.82 -3.32
N SER A 55 13.35 -10.93 -3.23
CA SER A 55 14.02 -12.22 -3.03
C SER A 55 13.86 -12.72 -1.59
N THR A 56 13.27 -13.91 -1.41
CA THR A 56 13.04 -14.54 -0.10
C THR A 56 14.17 -15.48 0.35
N ARG A 57 15.37 -15.41 -0.22
CA ARG A 57 16.46 -16.34 0.11
C ARG A 57 17.20 -15.98 1.38
N SER A 58 17.58 -17.04 2.12
CA SER A 58 18.41 -17.00 3.30
C SER A 58 19.80 -16.41 3.03
N GLU A 59 20.37 -15.79 4.05
CA GLU A 59 21.59 -14.98 4.06
C GLU A 59 22.84 -15.64 3.46
N ASP A 60 22.91 -16.99 3.43
CA ASP A 60 24.13 -17.74 3.11
C ASP A 60 24.30 -18.07 1.60
N SER A 61 23.38 -17.70 0.75
CA SER A 61 23.33 -18.20 -0.62
C SER A 61 23.05 -17.20 -1.72
N LEU A 62 23.46 -15.93 -1.56
CA LEU A 62 23.52 -15.03 -2.71
C LEU A 62 24.80 -15.38 -3.50
N PRO A 63 24.76 -16.25 -4.52
CA PRO A 63 25.87 -16.35 -5.42
C PRO A 63 25.89 -15.02 -6.16
N ILE A 64 26.96 -14.28 -5.98
CA ILE A 64 27.36 -13.21 -6.89
C ILE A 64 27.66 -13.92 -8.22
N ALA A 65 26.61 -14.23 -8.96
CA ALA A 65 26.75 -14.84 -10.26
C ALA A 65 27.08 -13.73 -11.24
N THR A 66 28.33 -13.34 -11.29
CA THR A 66 28.84 -12.60 -12.44
C THR A 66 28.57 -13.51 -13.64
N ASN A 67 27.58 -13.16 -14.44
CA ASN A 67 27.20 -13.96 -15.62
C ASN A 67 28.23 -13.68 -16.73
N THR A 68 29.43 -14.25 -16.54
CA THR A 68 30.59 -14.06 -17.45
C THR A 68 30.25 -14.34 -18.90
N LYS A 69 29.40 -15.32 -19.19
CA LYS A 69 28.92 -15.61 -20.56
C LYS A 69 28.07 -14.49 -21.14
N ALA A 70 27.16 -13.91 -20.33
CA ALA A 70 26.32 -12.81 -20.78
C ALA A 70 27.16 -11.53 -20.98
N LEU A 71 28.14 -11.25 -20.10
CA LEU A 71 29.05 -10.11 -20.25
C LEU A 71 29.89 -10.24 -21.49
N GLN A 72 30.37 -11.46 -21.85
CA GLN A 72 31.08 -11.70 -23.09
C GLN A 72 30.20 -11.45 -24.33
N ALA A 73 28.89 -11.77 -24.26
CA ALA A 73 27.96 -11.55 -25.36
C ALA A 73 27.76 -10.06 -25.70
N ILE A 74 27.81 -9.17 -24.73
CA ILE A 74 27.59 -7.73 -24.93
C ILE A 74 28.87 -6.94 -25.33
N GLN A 75 30.07 -7.54 -25.24
CA GLN A 75 31.34 -7.02 -25.74
C GLN A 75 31.64 -5.56 -25.31
N LEU A 76 31.61 -5.27 -24.01
CA LEU A 76 31.91 -3.92 -23.50
C LEU A 76 33.34 -3.48 -23.92
N PRO A 77 33.53 -2.26 -24.48
CA PRO A 77 34.84 -1.71 -24.76
C PRO A 77 35.66 -1.56 -23.47
N PRO A 78 36.98 -1.70 -23.52
CA PRO A 78 37.84 -1.54 -22.35
C PRO A 78 37.74 -0.18 -21.66
N SER A 79 37.40 0.88 -22.43
CA SER A 79 37.19 2.24 -21.93
C SER A 79 35.92 2.39 -21.09
N ASN A 80 34.94 1.50 -21.25
CA ASN A 80 33.62 1.55 -20.61
C ASN A 80 33.39 0.32 -19.73
N ARG A 81 34.46 -0.19 -19.12
CA ARG A 81 34.37 -1.36 -18.24
C ARG A 81 33.63 -1.01 -16.96
N ILE A 82 32.54 -1.72 -16.70
CA ILE A 82 31.75 -1.59 -15.50
C ILE A 82 32.27 -2.57 -14.44
N ASP A 83 32.50 -2.07 -13.23
CA ASP A 83 32.90 -2.91 -12.10
C ASP A 83 31.65 -3.63 -11.51
N THR A 84 31.30 -4.75 -12.14
CA THR A 84 30.16 -5.58 -11.71
C THR A 84 30.37 -6.19 -10.32
N ASP A 85 31.64 -6.39 -9.91
CA ASP A 85 31.92 -6.93 -8.58
C ASP A 85 31.63 -5.89 -7.51
N ALA A 86 32.00 -4.63 -7.74
CA ALA A 86 31.65 -3.54 -6.84
C ALA A 86 30.13 -3.33 -6.74
N VAL A 87 29.40 -3.45 -7.86
CA VAL A 87 27.92 -3.39 -7.87
C VAL A 87 27.33 -4.56 -7.07
N ALA A 88 27.88 -5.76 -7.23
CA ALA A 88 27.44 -6.94 -6.47
C ALA A 88 27.67 -6.77 -4.97
N VAL A 89 28.81 -6.20 -4.56
CA VAL A 89 29.10 -5.87 -3.15
C VAL A 89 28.09 -4.85 -2.61
N LEU A 90 27.75 -3.83 -3.39
CA LEU A 90 26.71 -2.86 -3.01
C LEU A 90 25.36 -3.56 -2.80
N MET A 91 24.88 -4.35 -3.76
CA MET A 91 23.60 -5.07 -3.66
C MET A 91 23.57 -6.03 -2.47
N HIS A 92 24.67 -6.75 -2.23
CA HIS A 92 24.81 -7.60 -1.05
C HIS A 92 24.77 -6.80 0.27
N THR A 93 25.38 -5.62 0.29
CA THR A 93 25.33 -4.75 1.47
C THR A 93 23.90 -4.27 1.72
N LEU A 94 23.17 -3.87 0.68
CA LEU A 94 21.78 -3.43 0.76
C LEU A 94 20.85 -4.58 1.22
N SER A 95 21.06 -5.80 0.74
CA SER A 95 20.24 -6.97 1.13
C SER A 95 20.29 -7.30 2.62
N ARG A 96 21.34 -6.86 3.33
CA ARG A 96 21.49 -7.01 4.78
C ARG A 96 20.77 -5.94 5.58
N SER A 97 20.27 -4.89 4.95
CA SER A 97 19.46 -3.86 5.62
C SER A 97 18.19 -4.45 6.18
N GLU A 98 17.80 -4.04 7.40
CA GLU A 98 16.56 -4.47 8.04
C GLU A 98 15.35 -4.10 7.17
N VAL A 99 15.35 -2.91 6.56
CA VAL A 99 14.29 -2.45 5.67
C VAL A 99 14.09 -3.42 4.50
N VAL A 100 15.18 -3.85 3.84
CA VAL A 100 15.10 -4.78 2.71
C VAL A 100 14.58 -6.14 3.16
N ARG A 101 15.07 -6.68 4.27
CA ARG A 101 14.61 -7.97 4.82
C ARG A 101 13.11 -7.94 5.14
N ARG A 102 12.62 -6.85 5.71
CA ARG A 102 11.19 -6.65 5.96
C ARG A 102 10.40 -6.61 4.65
N CYS A 103 10.87 -5.85 3.66
CA CYS A 103 10.22 -5.80 2.35
C CYS A 103 10.12 -7.17 1.68
N GLN A 104 11.16 -8.00 1.79
CA GLN A 104 11.19 -9.35 1.22
C GLN A 104 10.12 -10.27 1.81
N SER A 105 9.71 -10.07 3.08
CA SER A 105 8.64 -10.84 3.71
C SER A 105 7.24 -10.43 3.22
N TRP A 106 7.08 -9.27 2.59
CA TRP A 106 5.79 -8.68 2.23
C TRP A 106 5.50 -8.78 0.74
N LEU A 107 5.51 -9.77 0.06
CA LEU A 107 5.10 -9.99 -1.35
C LEU A 107 4.72 -8.69 -2.14
N LEU A 108 5.66 -7.77 -2.30
CA LEU A 108 5.42 -6.44 -2.86
C LEU A 108 4.97 -6.48 -4.34
N SER A 109 3.99 -5.64 -4.71
CA SER A 109 3.57 -5.46 -6.10
C SER A 109 4.64 -4.72 -6.92
N ASP A 110 4.58 -4.86 -8.25
CA ASP A 110 5.54 -4.20 -9.16
C ASP A 110 5.44 -2.66 -9.07
N ASP A 111 4.24 -2.12 -8.87
CA ASP A 111 4.01 -0.68 -8.66
C ASP A 111 4.74 -0.19 -7.40
N PHE A 112 4.66 -0.96 -6.33
CA PHE A 112 5.29 -0.61 -5.07
C PHE A 112 6.81 -0.69 -5.15
N VAL A 113 7.33 -1.76 -5.76
CA VAL A 113 8.77 -1.91 -6.04
C VAL A 113 9.28 -0.77 -6.92
N ALA A 114 8.50 -0.36 -7.94
CA ALA A 114 8.85 0.77 -8.80
C ALA A 114 9.00 2.07 -8.00
N VAL A 115 8.05 2.36 -7.09
CA VAL A 115 8.09 3.57 -6.25
C VAL A 115 9.26 3.53 -5.26
N LEU A 116 9.53 2.39 -4.62
CA LEU A 116 10.69 2.25 -3.73
C LEU A 116 12.00 2.47 -4.48
N THR A 117 12.14 1.84 -5.64
CA THR A 117 13.32 1.99 -6.51
C THR A 117 13.45 3.43 -6.99
N ALA A 118 12.35 4.05 -7.44
CA ALA A 118 12.32 5.44 -7.86
C ALA A 118 12.69 6.40 -6.72
N LYS A 119 12.26 6.14 -5.49
CA LYS A 119 12.62 6.95 -4.33
C LYS A 119 14.10 6.81 -3.98
N VAL A 120 14.63 5.60 -3.95
CA VAL A 120 16.04 5.35 -3.60
C VAL A 120 16.99 5.92 -4.65
N LEU A 121 16.73 5.66 -5.93
CA LEU A 121 17.60 6.11 -7.01
C LEU A 121 17.32 7.56 -7.44
N GLY A 122 16.07 7.99 -7.37
CA GLY A 122 15.65 9.31 -7.84
C GLY A 122 16.39 10.46 -7.19
N THR A 123 16.68 10.38 -5.90
CA THR A 123 17.45 11.41 -5.17
C THR A 123 18.88 11.55 -5.68
N ILE A 124 19.48 10.48 -6.21
CA ILE A 124 20.86 10.44 -6.69
C ILE A 124 20.92 10.87 -8.15
N PHE A 125 19.93 10.43 -8.93
CA PHE A 125 19.91 10.62 -10.37
C PHE A 125 19.06 11.82 -10.84
N GLN A 126 18.55 12.67 -9.93
CA GLN A 126 17.79 13.88 -10.29
C GLN A 126 18.54 14.81 -11.25
N ASN A 127 19.85 14.91 -11.12
CA ASN A 127 20.73 15.75 -11.96
C ASN A 127 21.57 14.94 -12.95
N TRP A 128 21.28 13.67 -13.12
CA TRP A 128 22.00 12.83 -14.06
C TRP A 128 21.51 13.15 -15.49
N SER A 129 22.26 14.03 -16.15
CA SER A 129 21.97 14.51 -17.50
C SER A 129 22.60 13.61 -18.54
N HIS A 130 22.21 12.34 -18.62
CA HIS A 130 22.47 11.61 -19.84
C HIS A 130 21.27 11.86 -20.75
N GLU A 131 21.46 12.71 -21.77
CA GLU A 131 20.49 12.95 -22.82
C GLU A 131 20.28 11.68 -23.66
N LEU A 132 19.57 10.73 -23.10
CA LEU A 132 18.82 9.83 -23.92
C LEU A 132 17.72 10.68 -24.54
N LYS A 133 17.92 11.08 -25.80
CA LYS A 133 16.93 11.76 -26.60
C LYS A 133 15.57 11.14 -26.33
N ASN A 134 14.67 11.88 -25.71
CA ASN A 134 13.26 11.70 -25.35
C ASN A 134 12.45 10.58 -26.03
N THR A 135 13.00 9.40 -26.21
CA THR A 135 12.26 8.23 -26.67
C THR A 135 11.71 7.52 -25.47
N ALA A 136 10.41 7.70 -25.21
CA ALA A 136 9.70 6.89 -24.23
C ALA A 136 9.84 5.41 -24.62
N ILE A 137 10.71 4.70 -23.95
CA ILE A 137 10.92 3.27 -24.16
C ILE A 137 9.85 2.54 -23.34
N VAL A 138 8.95 1.83 -24.01
CA VAL A 138 7.96 0.97 -23.37
C VAL A 138 8.16 -0.45 -23.86
N ILE A 139 8.43 -1.37 -22.94
CA ILE A 139 8.54 -2.79 -23.26
C ILE A 139 7.13 -3.38 -23.27
N SER A 140 6.59 -3.68 -24.46
CA SER A 140 5.28 -4.31 -24.64
C SER A 140 5.34 -5.78 -24.22
N LEU A 141 4.83 -6.12 -23.04
CA LEU A 141 5.01 -7.44 -22.45
C LEU A 141 4.43 -8.55 -23.33
N PRO A 142 3.33 -8.70 -23.86
CA PRO A 142 2.95 -9.90 -24.63
C PRO A 142 3.76 -10.11 -25.92
N GLN A 143 4.26 -9.01 -26.52
CA GLN A 143 4.97 -9.05 -27.82
C GLN A 143 6.48 -9.23 -27.66
N ASN A 144 7.06 -8.79 -26.54
CA ASN A 144 8.50 -8.74 -26.32
C ASN A 144 9.00 -9.70 -25.21
N ALA A 145 8.13 -10.55 -24.66
CA ALA A 145 8.51 -11.46 -23.59
C ALA A 145 9.66 -12.40 -23.99
N GLU A 146 9.64 -12.89 -25.22
CA GLU A 146 10.68 -13.79 -25.76
C GLU A 146 12.03 -13.05 -25.91
N ILE A 147 12.01 -11.74 -26.20
CA ILE A 147 13.22 -10.94 -26.37
C ILE A 147 14.01 -10.81 -25.08
N LEU A 148 13.34 -10.89 -23.92
CA LEU A 148 13.99 -10.81 -22.61
C LEU A 148 14.84 -12.04 -22.26
N ALA A 149 14.78 -13.10 -23.06
CA ALA A 149 15.56 -14.31 -22.81
C ALA A 149 17.07 -14.08 -23.09
N PRO A 150 17.98 -14.70 -22.32
CA PRO A 150 19.43 -14.50 -22.43
C PRO A 150 20.03 -14.77 -23.82
N GLN A 151 19.35 -15.59 -24.63
CA GLN A 151 19.77 -15.91 -26.00
C GLN A 151 19.65 -14.75 -26.98
N HIS A 152 18.94 -13.69 -26.63
CA HIS A 152 18.73 -12.51 -27.47
C HIS A 152 19.69 -11.35 -27.16
N LEU A 153 20.66 -11.56 -26.27
CA LEU A 153 21.69 -10.56 -26.00
C LEU A 153 22.47 -10.24 -27.25
N ARG A 154 22.78 -8.97 -27.49
CA ARG A 154 23.53 -8.46 -28.62
C ARG A 154 24.66 -7.57 -28.14
N PRO A 155 25.76 -7.45 -28.90
CA PRO A 155 26.82 -6.48 -28.59
C PRO A 155 26.26 -5.07 -28.45
N LEU A 156 26.74 -4.34 -27.45
CA LEU A 156 26.39 -2.95 -27.23
C LEU A 156 27.24 -2.05 -28.12
N ASP A 157 26.64 -1.03 -28.72
CA ASP A 157 27.38 0.02 -29.39
C ASP A 157 28.05 0.97 -28.37
N LEU A 158 28.86 1.89 -28.86
CA LEU A 158 29.61 2.81 -27.99
C LEU A 158 28.69 3.71 -27.16
N GLU A 159 27.60 4.18 -27.76
CA GLU A 159 26.63 5.05 -27.09
C GLU A 159 25.95 4.32 -25.93
N ALA A 160 25.44 3.10 -26.16
CA ALA A 160 24.86 2.25 -25.15
C ALA A 160 25.86 1.89 -24.04
N SER A 161 27.11 1.53 -24.43
CA SER A 161 28.16 1.23 -23.46
C SER A 161 28.48 2.42 -22.56
N THR A 162 28.51 3.63 -23.12
CA THR A 162 28.75 4.87 -22.36
C THR A 162 27.57 5.18 -21.41
N TYR A 163 26.35 4.94 -21.86
CA TYR A 163 25.17 5.09 -21.03
C TYR A 163 25.21 4.20 -19.79
N PHE A 164 25.45 2.90 -19.97
CA PHE A 164 25.51 1.97 -18.85
C PHE A 164 26.71 2.26 -17.93
N SER A 165 27.89 2.54 -18.49
CA SER A 165 29.08 2.88 -17.72
C SER A 165 28.84 4.13 -16.84
N SER A 166 28.33 5.20 -17.42
CA SER A 166 28.00 6.43 -16.70
C SER A 166 26.98 6.20 -15.56
N PHE A 167 25.97 5.37 -15.80
CA PHE A 167 25.00 5.03 -14.77
C PHE A 167 25.66 4.28 -13.60
N TYR A 168 26.37 3.20 -13.87
CA TYR A 168 26.98 2.38 -12.82
C TYR A 168 28.12 3.08 -12.10
N GLU A 169 28.91 3.92 -12.79
CA GLU A 169 29.89 4.78 -12.15
C GLU A 169 29.24 5.77 -11.19
N THR A 170 28.14 6.41 -11.59
CA THR A 170 27.37 7.32 -10.73
C THR A 170 26.77 6.57 -9.54
N LEU A 171 26.23 5.37 -9.75
CA LEU A 171 25.67 4.52 -8.70
C LEU A 171 26.74 4.17 -7.66
N LEU A 172 27.92 3.72 -8.10
CA LEU A 172 29.03 3.34 -7.21
C LEU A 172 29.63 4.54 -6.49
N ALA A 173 29.80 5.67 -7.19
CA ALA A 173 30.28 6.92 -6.57
C ALA A 173 29.34 7.40 -5.45
N ASN A 174 28.05 7.09 -5.54
CA ASN A 174 27.03 7.46 -4.57
C ASN A 174 26.54 6.27 -3.72
N ALA A 175 27.29 5.18 -3.63
CA ALA A 175 26.90 3.96 -2.92
C ALA A 175 26.48 4.22 -1.46
N PHE A 176 27.14 5.15 -0.77
CA PHE A 176 26.78 5.58 0.58
C PHE A 176 25.41 6.25 0.62
N LEU A 177 25.10 7.11 -0.35
CA LEU A 177 23.78 7.78 -0.44
C LEU A 177 22.68 6.78 -0.78
N VAL A 178 22.94 5.79 -1.63
CA VAL A 178 22.00 4.69 -1.92
C VAL A 178 21.66 3.93 -0.64
N LYS A 179 22.70 3.53 0.11
CA LYS A 179 22.51 2.85 1.40
C LYS A 179 21.70 3.71 2.36
N HIS A 180 22.06 4.97 2.51
CA HIS A 180 21.36 5.90 3.39
C HIS A 180 19.90 6.08 2.95
N ALA A 181 19.62 6.22 1.65
CA ALA A 181 18.26 6.33 1.12
C ALA A 181 17.41 5.08 1.43
N VAL A 182 17.99 3.89 1.37
CA VAL A 182 17.31 2.64 1.77
C VAL A 182 17.03 2.64 3.27
N GLU A 183 17.99 3.01 4.10
CA GLU A 183 17.83 3.05 5.57
C GLU A 183 16.87 4.15 6.05
N GLN A 184 16.65 5.18 5.25
CA GLN A 184 15.68 6.26 5.50
C GLN A 184 14.23 5.91 5.13
N LEU A 185 14.00 4.76 4.50
CA LEU A 185 12.62 4.31 4.25
C LEU A 185 11.94 3.99 5.58
N ASP A 186 10.76 4.57 5.79
CA ASP A 186 10.00 4.34 7.01
C ASP A 186 9.43 2.91 7.04
N ILE A 187 9.98 2.09 7.93
CA ILE A 187 9.60 0.68 8.11
C ILE A 187 8.12 0.57 8.50
N ASP A 188 7.62 1.50 9.32
CA ASP A 188 6.24 1.46 9.79
C ASP A 188 5.25 1.74 8.65
N THR A 189 5.56 2.68 7.76
CA THR A 189 4.78 2.88 6.53
C THR A 189 4.80 1.64 5.65
N LEU A 190 5.96 1.03 5.45
CA LEU A 190 6.09 -0.20 4.65
C LEU A 190 5.32 -1.36 5.28
N ARG A 191 5.39 -1.51 6.60
CA ARG A 191 4.66 -2.51 7.39
C ARG A 191 3.16 -2.34 7.25
N LEU A 192 2.65 -1.12 7.46
CA LEU A 192 1.21 -0.84 7.30
C LEU A 192 0.73 -1.18 5.89
N LEU A 193 1.49 -0.78 4.87
CA LEU A 193 1.18 -1.12 3.49
C LEU A 193 1.18 -2.63 3.27
N GLY A 194 2.15 -3.36 3.79
CA GLY A 194 2.21 -4.82 3.74
C GLY A 194 0.98 -5.50 4.34
N MET A 195 0.44 -4.97 5.43
CA MET A 195 -0.78 -5.51 6.08
C MET A 195 -2.03 -5.46 5.20
N PHE A 196 -2.08 -4.55 4.24
CA PHE A 196 -3.16 -4.44 3.27
C PHE A 196 -2.78 -5.06 1.92
N HIS A 197 -1.58 -5.66 1.84
CA HIS A 197 -1.08 -6.30 0.64
C HIS A 197 -1.68 -7.70 0.53
N SER A 198 -2.66 -7.84 -0.29
CA SER A 198 -3.19 -9.10 -0.82
C SER A 198 -3.92 -8.80 -2.12
N ASP A 199 -4.78 -9.70 -2.56
CA ASP A 199 -5.59 -9.62 -3.78
C ASP A 199 -6.20 -8.25 -4.11
N LEU A 200 -6.30 -7.36 -3.11
CA LEU A 200 -6.80 -5.99 -3.26
C LEU A 200 -5.87 -5.11 -4.14
N TRP A 201 -4.56 -5.37 -4.11
CA TRP A 201 -3.58 -4.59 -4.87
C TRP A 201 -3.44 -5.05 -6.31
N GLN A 202 -3.74 -6.32 -6.58
CA GLN A 202 -3.65 -6.86 -7.94
C GLN A 202 -4.69 -6.27 -8.87
N HIS A 203 -5.79 -5.73 -8.33
CA HIS A 203 -6.93 -5.24 -9.10
C HIS A 203 -7.17 -3.73 -9.01
N ALA A 204 -6.49 -3.01 -8.11
CA ALA A 204 -6.61 -1.56 -7.99
C ALA A 204 -5.50 -0.85 -8.79
N PRO A 205 -5.82 0.01 -9.76
CA PRO A 205 -4.83 0.90 -10.33
C PRO A 205 -4.36 1.85 -9.20
N LEU A 206 -3.15 1.59 -8.69
CA LEU A 206 -2.49 2.50 -7.78
C LEU A 206 -2.24 3.80 -8.54
N GLU A 207 -2.75 4.90 -8.01
CA GLU A 207 -2.27 6.19 -8.48
C GLU A 207 -0.84 6.35 -7.96
N LEU A 208 0.14 6.17 -8.85
CA LEU A 208 1.58 6.28 -8.55
C LEU A 208 1.92 7.57 -7.80
N ASN A 209 1.16 8.65 -8.09
CA ASN A 209 1.26 9.92 -7.38
C ASN A 209 0.90 9.80 -5.89
N ASP A 210 -0.08 9.00 -5.54
CA ASP A 210 -0.47 8.82 -4.13
C ASP A 210 0.58 8.01 -3.38
N LEU A 211 1.16 6.98 -4.00
CA LEU A 211 2.30 6.26 -3.44
C LEU A 211 3.51 7.18 -3.22
N PHE A 212 3.82 8.05 -4.18
CA PHE A 212 4.93 8.98 -4.06
C PHE A 212 4.70 9.99 -2.92
N ARG A 213 3.48 10.48 -2.78
CA ARG A 213 3.07 11.39 -1.68
C ARG A 213 3.18 10.76 -0.30
N LEU A 214 2.95 9.46 -0.16
CA LEU A 214 3.10 8.74 1.11
C LEU A 214 4.46 8.98 1.74
N PHE A 215 5.52 8.87 0.94
CA PHE A 215 6.88 9.00 1.43
C PHE A 215 7.38 10.43 1.55
N THR A 216 6.58 11.42 1.12
CA THR A 216 6.97 12.84 1.12
C THR A 216 6.19 13.69 2.11
N THR A 217 5.09 13.18 2.69
CA THR A 217 4.19 13.95 3.55
C THR A 217 4.35 13.56 5.02
N PRO A 218 4.88 14.42 5.89
CA PRO A 218 5.10 14.11 7.32
C PRO A 218 3.82 13.68 8.06
N ALA A 219 2.66 14.26 7.71
CA ALA A 219 1.39 13.92 8.32
C ALA A 219 0.96 12.46 8.08
N VAL A 220 1.51 11.80 7.07
CA VAL A 220 1.25 10.38 6.79
C VAL A 220 1.86 9.49 7.87
N ASN A 221 3.08 9.78 8.32
CA ASN A 221 3.76 9.01 9.36
C ASN A 221 2.95 9.01 10.67
N ASP A 222 2.34 10.15 11.02
CA ASP A 222 1.49 10.22 12.22
C ASP A 222 0.25 9.32 12.10
N VAL A 223 -0.37 9.26 10.92
CA VAL A 223 -1.52 8.37 10.66
C VAL A 223 -1.09 6.91 10.72
N VAL A 224 0.04 6.58 10.10
CA VAL A 224 0.62 5.23 10.10
C VAL A 224 0.91 4.76 11.51
N ASN A 225 1.68 5.54 12.29
CA ASN A 225 2.05 5.21 13.66
C ASN A 225 0.81 5.02 14.55
N PHE A 226 -0.15 5.92 14.43
CA PHE A 226 -1.39 5.78 15.18
C PHE A 226 -2.20 4.54 14.76
N SER A 227 -2.28 4.24 13.47
CA SER A 227 -2.98 3.06 12.96
C SER A 227 -2.35 1.78 13.49
N LEU A 228 -1.02 1.66 13.46
CA LEU A 228 -0.31 0.49 13.98
C LEU A 228 -0.50 0.30 15.49
N GLN A 229 -0.65 1.38 16.25
CA GLN A 229 -0.92 1.30 17.69
C GLN A 229 -2.31 0.72 18.02
N ILE A 230 -3.33 0.94 17.16
CA ILE A 230 -4.71 0.52 17.43
C ILE A 230 -5.12 -0.77 16.71
N LEU A 231 -4.42 -1.17 15.65
CA LEU A 231 -4.71 -2.37 14.87
C LEU A 231 -4.74 -3.68 15.69
N PRO A 232 -3.80 -3.93 16.63
CA PRO A 232 -3.86 -5.11 17.48
C PRO A 232 -5.18 -5.21 18.26
N SER A 233 -5.64 -4.09 18.79
CA SER A 233 -6.92 -4.05 19.54
C SER A 233 -8.14 -4.29 18.65
N ALA A 234 -8.09 -3.93 17.37
CA ALA A 234 -9.15 -4.27 16.42
C ALA A 234 -9.28 -5.79 16.25
N LEU A 235 -8.16 -6.50 16.33
CA LEU A 235 -8.11 -7.96 16.25
C LEU A 235 -8.61 -8.65 17.51
N GLU A 236 -8.29 -8.14 18.71
CA GLU A 236 -8.82 -8.67 19.99
C GLU A 236 -10.34 -8.66 20.02
N VAL A 237 -10.93 -7.57 19.56
CA VAL A 237 -12.39 -7.43 19.51
C VAL A 237 -13.00 -8.43 18.52
N ALA A 238 -12.31 -8.74 17.43
CA ALA A 238 -12.74 -9.77 16.48
C ALA A 238 -12.65 -11.18 17.10
N LYS A 239 -11.57 -11.49 17.84
CA LYS A 239 -11.40 -12.78 18.54
C LYS A 239 -12.52 -13.08 19.56
N GLN A 240 -13.01 -12.08 20.28
CA GLN A 240 -14.01 -12.27 21.35
C GLN A 240 -15.41 -12.62 20.82
N ARG A 241 -15.73 -12.32 19.55
CA ARG A 241 -17.03 -12.58 18.95
C ARG A 241 -17.24 -14.00 18.41
N ASP A 242 -16.18 -14.66 17.99
CA ASP A 242 -16.28 -15.90 17.20
C ASP A 242 -15.46 -17.10 17.76
N ALA A 243 -15.73 -17.45 19.02
CA ALA A 243 -15.37 -18.77 19.54
C ALA A 243 -16.31 -19.89 19.00
N GLN A 244 -16.88 -19.72 17.80
CA GLN A 244 -17.69 -20.74 17.15
C GLN A 244 -16.81 -21.72 16.38
N VAL A 245 -17.01 -22.98 16.68
CA VAL A 245 -16.33 -24.14 16.12
C VAL A 245 -16.26 -24.04 14.60
N ALA A 246 -15.06 -23.84 14.09
CA ALA A 246 -14.79 -23.93 12.67
C ALA A 246 -15.04 -25.37 12.22
N SER A 247 -16.06 -25.60 11.39
CA SER A 247 -16.22 -26.91 10.73
C SER A 247 -15.09 -27.06 9.72
N MET A 248 -14.40 -28.19 9.74
CA MET A 248 -13.26 -28.46 8.88
C MET A 248 -13.62 -28.74 7.41
N ASP A 249 -14.90 -28.66 7.05
CA ASP A 249 -15.36 -28.95 5.69
C ASP A 249 -15.13 -27.75 4.77
N GLY A 250 -14.36 -27.95 3.70
CA GLY A 250 -14.18 -27.00 2.61
C GLY A 250 -12.92 -26.17 2.63
N TYR A 251 -11.88 -26.60 3.35
CA TYR A 251 -10.56 -25.96 3.31
C TYR A 251 -9.69 -26.58 2.21
N GLU A 252 -9.09 -25.74 1.36
CA GLU A 252 -8.23 -26.17 0.23
C GLU A 252 -6.73 -25.95 0.49
N GLY A 253 -6.37 -25.17 1.50
CA GLY A 253 -4.97 -24.87 1.78
C GLY A 253 -4.77 -23.94 2.97
N VAL A 254 -3.55 -23.43 3.10
CA VAL A 254 -3.15 -22.46 4.14
C VAL A 254 -2.56 -21.25 3.43
N GLU A 255 -3.06 -20.06 3.79
CA GLU A 255 -2.64 -18.76 3.24
C GLU A 255 -2.22 -17.81 4.37
N ARG A 256 -1.43 -16.79 4.05
CA ARG A 256 -1.03 -15.74 5.01
C ARG A 256 -2.03 -14.60 5.14
N LEU A 257 -3.10 -14.65 4.37
CA LEU A 257 -4.15 -13.64 4.33
C LEU A 257 -5.49 -14.35 4.32
N GLY A 258 -6.39 -13.92 5.18
CA GLY A 258 -7.68 -14.56 5.28
C GLY A 258 -8.60 -13.90 6.27
N HIS A 259 -9.73 -14.53 6.44
CA HIS A 259 -10.76 -14.16 7.39
C HIS A 259 -10.39 -14.63 8.80
N ILE A 260 -10.73 -13.86 9.83
CA ILE A 260 -10.42 -14.22 11.22
C ILE A 260 -10.99 -15.59 11.61
N ASP A 261 -12.18 -15.94 11.11
CA ASP A 261 -12.84 -17.24 11.36
C ASP A 261 -12.07 -18.41 10.72
N ASN A 262 -11.19 -18.14 9.80
CA ASN A 262 -10.35 -19.12 9.12
C ASN A 262 -8.93 -19.14 9.68
N LEU A 263 -8.63 -18.40 10.75
CA LEU A 263 -7.31 -18.40 11.38
C LEU A 263 -6.99 -19.82 11.88
N LEU A 264 -5.76 -20.28 11.61
CA LEU A 264 -5.33 -21.58 12.12
C LEU A 264 -5.36 -21.58 13.65
N LEU A 265 -5.87 -22.65 14.25
CA LEU A 265 -5.93 -22.80 15.71
C LEU A 265 -4.55 -22.72 16.36
N THR A 266 -3.51 -23.12 15.64
CA THR A 266 -2.11 -23.03 16.09
C THR A 266 -1.65 -21.58 16.30
N GLU A 267 -2.22 -20.62 15.57
CA GLU A 267 -1.89 -19.21 15.72
C GLU A 267 -2.40 -18.62 17.04
N PHE A 268 -3.43 -19.19 17.62
CA PHE A 268 -3.94 -18.80 18.95
C PHE A 268 -3.08 -19.32 20.11
N ALA A 269 -2.11 -20.19 19.85
CA ALA A 269 -1.19 -20.71 20.86
C ALA A 269 -0.01 -19.77 21.18
N TYR A 270 0.18 -18.73 20.36
CA TYR A 270 1.18 -17.71 20.63
C TYR A 270 0.76 -16.79 21.78
N ASP A 271 1.74 -16.33 22.56
CA ASP A 271 1.54 -15.26 23.52
C ASP A 271 1.02 -14.00 22.80
N ASP A 272 0.24 -13.17 23.49
CA ASP A 272 -0.43 -12.02 22.87
C ASP A 272 0.55 -11.08 22.15
N ASP A 273 1.72 -10.81 22.74
CA ASP A 273 2.72 -9.95 22.12
C ASP A 273 3.26 -10.53 20.80
N VAL A 274 3.54 -11.83 20.76
CA VAL A 274 4.01 -12.55 19.56
C VAL A 274 2.90 -12.61 18.52
N PHE A 275 1.67 -12.88 18.96
CA PHE A 275 0.52 -12.93 18.09
C PHE A 275 0.28 -11.58 17.39
N TYR A 276 0.32 -10.46 18.14
CA TYR A 276 0.16 -9.12 17.57
C TYR A 276 1.30 -8.73 16.66
N GLN A 277 2.51 -9.12 17.00
CA GLN A 277 3.65 -8.90 16.11
C GLN A 277 3.49 -9.63 14.78
N LYS A 278 3.14 -10.92 14.81
CA LYS A 278 2.86 -11.72 13.61
C LYS A 278 1.69 -11.15 12.80
N PHE A 279 0.65 -10.64 13.48
CA PHE A 279 -0.45 -9.97 12.81
C PHE A 279 0.00 -8.71 12.08
N LEU A 280 0.78 -7.85 12.72
CA LEU A 280 1.30 -6.61 12.13
C LEU A 280 2.27 -6.89 10.98
N ASP A 281 3.01 -7.98 11.06
CA ASP A 281 3.96 -8.40 10.03
C ASP A 281 3.30 -9.28 8.93
N ASN A 282 1.98 -9.51 9.01
CA ASN A 282 1.21 -10.34 8.09
C ASN A 282 1.74 -11.78 7.99
N GLU A 283 2.17 -12.33 9.13
CA GLU A 283 2.75 -13.67 9.22
C GLU A 283 1.79 -14.73 9.81
N LEU A 284 0.56 -14.34 10.15
CA LEU A 284 -0.46 -15.30 10.59
C LEU A 284 -0.95 -16.16 9.45
N PHE A 285 -1.28 -17.41 9.75
CA PHE A 285 -1.81 -18.39 8.79
C PHE A 285 -3.30 -18.57 8.93
N TYR A 286 -3.97 -18.68 7.78
CA TYR A 286 -5.42 -18.84 7.64
C TYR A 286 -5.74 -20.04 6.74
N PHE A 287 -6.84 -20.70 7.00
CA PHE A 287 -7.37 -21.71 6.09
C PHE A 287 -8.00 -21.03 4.86
N ALA A 288 -7.59 -21.44 3.67
CA ALA A 288 -8.22 -21.05 2.41
C ALA A 288 -9.55 -21.80 2.24
N ARG A 289 -10.66 -21.08 2.03
CA ARG A 289 -12.00 -21.64 1.82
C ARG A 289 -12.40 -21.69 0.35
N SER A 290 -12.95 -22.83 -0.09
CA SER A 290 -13.47 -23.00 -1.45
C SER A 290 -14.87 -22.43 -1.70
N ARG A 291 -15.63 -22.06 -0.65
CA ARG A 291 -16.99 -21.53 -0.80
C ARG A 291 -17.28 -20.33 0.10
N PRO A 292 -17.79 -19.20 -0.44
CA PRO A 292 -18.28 -18.10 0.37
C PRO A 292 -19.57 -18.51 1.09
N ARG A 293 -19.66 -18.21 2.39
CA ARG A 293 -20.89 -18.35 3.16
C ARG A 293 -21.89 -17.28 2.71
N GLU A 294 -23.12 -17.66 2.35
CA GLU A 294 -24.23 -16.74 2.13
C GLU A 294 -24.70 -16.19 3.48
N GLU A 295 -24.00 -15.17 4.00
CA GLU A 295 -24.51 -14.33 5.08
C GLU A 295 -25.25 -13.14 4.51
N ASN A 296 -26.24 -12.60 5.26
CA ASN A 296 -26.93 -11.36 4.89
C ASN A 296 -25.87 -10.26 4.62
N GLU A 297 -25.68 -9.97 3.35
CA GLU A 297 -24.62 -9.08 2.91
C GLU A 297 -24.82 -7.67 3.48
N LYS A 298 -23.88 -7.24 4.32
CA LYS A 298 -23.85 -5.89 4.89
C LYS A 298 -22.89 -5.03 4.08
N LEU A 299 -23.31 -3.81 3.76
CA LEU A 299 -22.44 -2.79 3.18
C LEU A 299 -22.08 -1.73 4.24
N HIS A 300 -20.83 -1.65 4.58
CA HIS A 300 -20.28 -0.65 5.49
C HIS A 300 -19.82 0.57 4.69
N TYR A 301 -20.53 1.66 4.80
CA TYR A 301 -20.25 2.90 4.10
C TYR A 301 -19.53 3.87 5.04
N ILE A 302 -18.25 4.11 4.80
CA ILE A 302 -17.39 4.95 5.64
C ILE A 302 -17.22 6.31 4.95
N LEU A 303 -17.74 7.36 5.58
CA LEU A 303 -17.65 8.75 5.16
C LEU A 303 -16.59 9.46 6.00
N ILE A 304 -15.57 10.03 5.38
CA ILE A 304 -14.45 10.69 6.05
C ILE A 304 -14.41 12.17 5.65
N ASP A 305 -14.57 13.04 6.62
CA ASP A 305 -14.48 14.49 6.41
C ASP A 305 -13.03 14.92 6.14
N ALA A 306 -12.80 15.53 4.99
CA ALA A 306 -11.53 16.07 4.54
C ALA A 306 -11.51 17.61 4.54
N SER A 307 -12.46 18.25 5.20
CA SER A 307 -12.52 19.71 5.29
C SER A 307 -11.36 20.29 6.10
N ALA A 308 -11.07 21.58 5.94
CA ALA A 308 -10.02 22.28 6.65
C ALA A 308 -10.15 22.18 8.19
N SER A 309 -11.36 21.98 8.71
CA SER A 309 -11.63 21.81 10.16
C SER A 309 -11.10 20.50 10.72
N MET A 310 -10.81 19.53 9.84
CA MET A 310 -10.23 18.23 10.21
C MET A 310 -8.70 18.23 10.20
N ARG A 311 -8.03 19.35 9.94
CA ARG A 311 -6.55 19.41 9.88
C ARG A 311 -5.87 18.95 11.17
N GLY A 312 -4.63 18.46 11.03
CA GLY A 312 -3.77 18.06 12.14
C GLY A 312 -4.23 16.79 12.85
N ARG A 313 -4.20 16.77 14.17
CA ARG A 313 -4.52 15.60 15.01
C ARG A 313 -5.86 14.97 14.72
N ARG A 314 -6.87 15.76 14.33
CA ARG A 314 -8.21 15.26 13.99
C ARG A 314 -8.19 14.41 12.73
N SER A 315 -7.48 14.86 11.69
CA SER A 315 -7.28 14.07 10.46
C SER A 315 -6.53 12.78 10.74
N VAL A 316 -5.47 12.85 11.56
CA VAL A 316 -4.70 11.67 11.98
C VAL A 316 -5.60 10.66 12.68
N PHE A 317 -6.40 11.12 13.63
CA PHE A 317 -7.33 10.26 14.37
C PHE A 317 -8.39 9.63 13.44
N ALA A 318 -9.06 10.44 12.63
CA ALA A 318 -10.13 9.98 11.74
C ALA A 318 -9.62 8.93 10.74
N ARG A 319 -8.48 9.20 10.09
CA ARG A 319 -7.88 8.28 9.10
C ARG A 319 -7.33 7.01 9.73
N GLY A 320 -6.67 7.13 10.90
CA GLY A 320 -6.16 5.97 11.62
C GLY A 320 -7.29 5.05 12.09
N VAL A 321 -8.37 5.62 12.65
CA VAL A 321 -9.56 4.85 13.02
C VAL A 321 -10.20 4.22 11.78
N ALA A 322 -10.34 4.97 10.68
CA ALA A 322 -10.89 4.43 9.43
C ALA A 322 -10.08 3.25 8.91
N LEU A 323 -8.74 3.32 8.92
CA LEU A 323 -7.87 2.20 8.55
C LEU A 323 -8.09 0.97 9.44
N ALA A 324 -8.15 1.18 10.75
CA ALA A 324 -8.40 0.08 11.68
C ALA A 324 -9.79 -0.54 11.51
N MET A 325 -10.82 0.28 11.25
CA MET A 325 -12.18 -0.16 10.90
C MET A 325 -12.15 -1.03 9.64
N ILE A 326 -11.49 -0.53 8.58
CA ILE A 326 -11.35 -1.25 7.31
C ILE A 326 -10.68 -2.61 7.53
N LYS A 327 -9.55 -2.65 8.24
CA LYS A 327 -8.84 -3.92 8.49
C LYS A 327 -9.71 -4.89 9.29
N LYS A 328 -10.40 -4.41 10.33
CA LYS A 328 -11.34 -5.23 11.10
C LYS A 328 -12.47 -5.79 10.23
N LEU A 329 -13.10 -4.93 9.42
CA LEU A 329 -14.19 -5.33 8.54
C LEU A 329 -13.73 -6.27 7.40
N LEU A 330 -12.51 -6.09 6.88
CA LEU A 330 -11.90 -7.02 5.92
C LEU A 330 -11.71 -8.41 6.54
N LEU A 331 -11.25 -8.49 7.79
CA LEU A 331 -11.14 -9.75 8.52
C LEU A 331 -12.50 -10.43 8.74
N GLN A 332 -13.60 -9.69 8.66
CA GLN A 332 -14.99 -10.18 8.75
C GLN A 332 -15.61 -10.40 7.35
N ASN A 333 -14.83 -10.30 6.27
CA ASN A 333 -15.30 -10.40 4.88
C ASN A 333 -16.47 -9.45 4.54
N ALA A 334 -16.53 -8.30 5.20
CA ALA A 334 -17.58 -7.32 4.99
C ALA A 334 -17.35 -6.52 3.71
N LYS A 335 -18.43 -6.13 3.02
CA LYS A 335 -18.38 -5.19 1.89
C LYS A 335 -18.19 -3.78 2.43
N ILE A 336 -17.14 -3.08 1.98
CA ILE A 336 -16.77 -1.76 2.48
C ILE A 336 -16.72 -0.77 1.33
N LEU A 337 -17.39 0.37 1.52
CA LEU A 337 -17.36 1.53 0.63
C LEU A 337 -16.79 2.72 1.40
N ILE A 338 -15.80 3.39 0.83
CA ILE A 338 -15.17 4.56 1.43
C ILE A 338 -15.38 5.76 0.54
N ARG A 339 -15.72 6.91 1.12
CA ARG A 339 -15.71 8.20 0.43
C ARG A 339 -15.20 9.30 1.34
N PHE A 340 -14.40 10.18 0.76
CA PHE A 340 -14.11 11.46 1.38
C PHE A 340 -15.17 12.50 1.02
N PHE A 341 -15.36 13.47 1.90
CA PHE A 341 -16.23 14.60 1.65
C PHE A 341 -15.70 15.89 2.30
N ASP A 342 -16.08 17.02 1.72
CA ASP A 342 -15.95 18.39 2.26
C ASP A 342 -17.14 19.23 1.80
N SER A 343 -16.99 20.17 0.87
CA SER A 343 -18.09 20.80 0.12
C SER A 343 -18.55 19.94 -1.07
N TYR A 344 -17.84 18.87 -1.34
CA TYR A 344 -18.05 17.92 -2.43
C TYR A 344 -17.99 16.50 -1.88
N LEU A 345 -18.73 15.57 -2.48
CA LEU A 345 -18.66 14.16 -2.19
C LEU A 345 -17.77 13.48 -3.24
N TYR A 346 -16.59 13.02 -2.86
CA TYR A 346 -15.61 12.42 -3.77
C TYR A 346 -16.03 11.02 -4.22
N ASP A 347 -15.35 10.49 -5.23
CA ASP A 347 -15.72 9.21 -5.83
C ASP A 347 -15.69 8.05 -4.84
N PRO A 348 -16.64 7.10 -4.95
CA PRO A 348 -16.70 5.96 -4.07
C PRO A 348 -15.57 4.97 -4.36
N VAL A 349 -14.92 4.48 -3.31
CA VAL A 349 -13.90 3.43 -3.38
C VAL A 349 -14.44 2.18 -2.69
N LEU A 350 -14.74 1.15 -3.49
CA LEU A 350 -15.07 -0.20 -2.99
C LEU A 350 -13.77 -0.89 -2.59
N VAL A 351 -13.63 -1.22 -1.32
CA VAL A 351 -12.38 -1.75 -0.75
C VAL A 351 -11.95 -3.04 -1.46
N HIS A 352 -12.85 -3.96 -1.75
CA HIS A 352 -12.55 -5.22 -2.43
C HIS A 352 -12.19 -5.09 -3.93
N GLN A 353 -12.42 -3.92 -4.55
CA GLN A 353 -12.18 -3.73 -5.98
C GLN A 353 -11.08 -2.72 -6.28
N ARG A 354 -10.93 -1.67 -5.47
CA ARG A 354 -10.07 -0.53 -5.78
C ARG A 354 -9.39 0.10 -4.58
N PHE A 355 -9.41 -0.53 -3.40
CA PHE A 355 -8.83 0.10 -2.22
C PHE A 355 -7.31 0.13 -2.30
N SER A 356 -6.79 1.33 -2.21
CA SER A 356 -5.37 1.61 -2.04
C SER A 356 -5.20 2.33 -0.70
N PRO A 357 -4.49 1.75 0.30
CA PRO A 357 -4.16 2.45 1.54
C PRO A 357 -3.53 3.82 1.30
N PRO A 358 -2.63 4.00 0.30
CA PRO A 358 -2.13 5.31 -0.09
C PRO A 358 -3.21 6.35 -0.35
N TYR A 359 -4.30 5.99 -0.99
CA TYR A 359 -5.41 6.93 -1.21
C TYR A 359 -5.96 7.49 0.11
N LEU A 360 -6.20 6.63 1.12
CA LEU A 360 -6.71 7.07 2.41
C LEU A 360 -5.68 7.90 3.20
N LEU A 361 -4.40 7.51 3.11
CA LEU A 361 -3.32 8.18 3.82
C LEU A 361 -2.95 9.54 3.21
N ALA A 362 -2.84 9.60 1.88
CA ALA A 362 -2.35 10.77 1.15
C ALA A 362 -3.45 11.71 0.65
N PHE A 363 -4.73 11.35 0.81
CA PHE A 363 -5.84 12.18 0.34
C PHE A 363 -5.76 13.59 0.92
N GLN A 364 -5.75 14.58 0.05
CA GLN A 364 -5.74 15.99 0.42
C GLN A 364 -6.88 16.71 -0.29
N SER A 365 -7.81 17.20 0.49
CA SER A 365 -8.76 18.20 0.06
C SER A 365 -9.01 19.15 1.24
N GLU A 366 -9.22 20.40 0.93
CA GLU A 366 -9.37 21.45 1.92
C GLU A 366 -10.34 22.51 1.41
N ARG A 367 -11.37 22.03 0.69
CA ARG A 367 -12.43 22.90 0.18
C ARG A 367 -13.36 23.33 1.32
N GLY A 368 -14.25 24.25 1.04
CA GLY A 368 -15.26 24.72 1.97
C GLY A 368 -16.22 23.64 2.46
N ARG A 369 -17.28 24.01 3.15
CA ARG A 369 -18.25 23.12 3.75
C ARG A 369 -19.59 23.30 3.06
N ASN A 370 -20.20 22.22 2.58
CA ASN A 370 -21.58 22.18 2.10
C ASN A 370 -22.21 20.83 2.42
N TYR A 371 -22.40 20.58 3.72
CA TYR A 371 -22.88 19.28 4.20
C TYR A 371 -24.28 18.95 3.69
N ALA A 372 -25.18 19.93 3.57
CA ALA A 372 -26.51 19.69 3.04
C ALA A 372 -26.49 19.04 1.66
N ARG A 373 -25.69 19.58 0.72
CA ARG A 373 -25.53 19.02 -0.61
C ARG A 373 -24.88 17.62 -0.59
N VAL A 374 -23.83 17.47 0.20
CA VAL A 374 -23.09 16.20 0.31
C VAL A 374 -24.00 15.09 0.82
N PHE A 375 -24.73 15.32 1.93
CA PHE A 375 -25.57 14.29 2.53
C PHE A 375 -26.85 14.02 1.72
N GLN A 376 -27.32 14.95 0.91
CA GLN A 376 -28.34 14.65 -0.11
C GLN A 376 -27.81 13.68 -1.18
N GLN A 377 -26.56 13.83 -1.63
CA GLN A 377 -25.96 12.86 -2.55
C GLN A 377 -25.77 11.50 -1.89
N VAL A 378 -25.31 11.45 -0.63
CA VAL A 378 -25.24 10.21 0.16
C VAL A 378 -26.60 9.53 0.24
N LEU A 379 -27.68 10.28 0.49
CA LEU A 379 -29.04 9.73 0.52
C LEU A 379 -29.44 9.08 -0.81
N VAL A 380 -29.09 9.67 -1.94
CA VAL A 380 -29.31 9.09 -3.28
C VAL A 380 -28.52 7.79 -3.43
N ASP A 381 -27.25 7.77 -3.01
CA ASP A 381 -26.43 6.55 -3.05
C ASP A 381 -27.05 5.42 -2.23
N LEU A 382 -27.50 5.72 -0.98
CA LEU A 382 -28.10 4.73 -0.11
C LEU A 382 -29.35 4.09 -0.73
N ARG A 383 -30.20 4.89 -1.38
CA ARG A 383 -31.39 4.38 -2.10
C ARG A 383 -30.97 3.45 -3.23
N ASN A 384 -30.01 3.86 -4.04
CA ASN A 384 -29.51 3.05 -5.14
C ASN A 384 -28.96 1.69 -4.67
N TYR A 385 -28.18 1.67 -3.59
CA TYR A 385 -27.64 0.43 -3.03
C TYR A 385 -28.72 -0.46 -2.42
N GLN A 386 -29.73 0.11 -1.77
CA GLN A 386 -30.83 -0.65 -1.19
C GLN A 386 -31.71 -1.28 -2.28
N GLU A 387 -32.07 -0.50 -3.33
CA GLU A 387 -32.92 -0.97 -4.44
C GLU A 387 -32.24 -2.04 -5.29
N GLN A 388 -30.96 -1.86 -5.61
CA GLN A 388 -30.23 -2.75 -6.50
C GLN A 388 -29.79 -4.08 -5.86
N ARG A 389 -29.49 -4.10 -4.56
CA ARG A 389 -28.81 -5.23 -3.94
C ARG A 389 -29.46 -5.81 -2.68
N LYS A 390 -30.51 -5.22 -2.13
CA LYS A 390 -31.17 -5.63 -0.88
C LYS A 390 -30.18 -5.79 0.29
N LEU A 391 -29.12 -4.96 0.34
CA LEU A 391 -28.09 -5.02 1.36
C LEU A 391 -28.54 -4.31 2.64
N GLN A 392 -28.12 -4.80 3.79
CA GLN A 392 -28.19 -4.04 5.03
C GLN A 392 -27.10 -2.95 5.01
N LEU A 393 -27.50 -1.68 5.08
CA LEU A 393 -26.57 -0.56 4.99
C LEU A 393 -26.20 -0.06 6.39
N ILE A 394 -24.89 0.13 6.63
CA ILE A 394 -24.35 0.74 7.84
C ILE A 394 -23.47 1.92 7.43
N VAL A 395 -23.81 3.12 7.87
CA VAL A 395 -23.11 4.36 7.52
C VAL A 395 -22.32 4.87 8.71
N TYR A 396 -21.03 5.06 8.52
CA TYR A 396 -20.14 5.68 9.50
C TYR A 396 -19.79 7.09 9.04
N ILE A 397 -20.00 8.08 9.89
CA ILE A 397 -19.73 9.49 9.61
C ILE A 397 -18.60 9.95 10.52
N LEU A 398 -17.38 10.08 9.97
CA LEU A 398 -16.22 10.59 10.69
C LEU A 398 -16.04 12.07 10.33
N SER A 399 -16.40 12.96 11.26
CA SER A 399 -16.38 14.40 11.02
C SER A 399 -16.04 15.17 12.30
N HIS A 400 -16.16 16.49 12.26
CA HIS A 400 -15.94 17.35 13.41
C HIS A 400 -17.27 17.80 14.05
N GLY A 401 -17.18 18.37 15.27
CA GLY A 401 -18.36 18.73 16.07
C GLY A 401 -19.20 19.91 15.56
N GLN A 402 -18.97 20.39 14.35
CA GLN A 402 -19.74 21.44 13.67
C GLN A 402 -20.18 21.01 12.26
N CYS A 403 -20.35 19.71 12.06
CA CYS A 403 -20.85 19.15 10.81
C CYS A 403 -22.38 19.21 10.81
N HIS A 404 -22.95 20.33 10.39
CA HIS A 404 -24.40 20.53 10.35
C HIS A 404 -25.04 19.81 9.18
N ILE A 405 -25.68 18.68 9.45
CA ILE A 405 -26.43 17.90 8.47
C ILE A 405 -27.92 18.21 8.67
N PRO A 406 -28.69 18.51 7.61
CA PRO A 406 -30.12 18.78 7.77
C PRO A 406 -30.88 17.59 8.39
N ASN A 407 -31.69 17.86 9.42
CA ASN A 407 -32.45 16.83 10.15
C ASN A 407 -33.37 15.99 9.26
N ASP A 408 -34.01 16.60 8.27
CA ASP A 408 -34.85 15.88 7.29
C ASP A 408 -34.01 14.87 6.47
N THR A 409 -32.81 15.24 6.06
CA THR A 409 -31.91 14.33 5.35
C THR A 409 -31.49 13.16 6.21
N LEU A 410 -31.11 13.41 7.47
CA LEU A 410 -30.75 12.36 8.44
C LEU A 410 -31.90 11.43 8.76
N THR A 411 -33.11 11.96 8.94
CA THR A 411 -34.31 11.14 9.18
C THR A 411 -34.54 10.15 8.05
N ARG A 412 -34.44 10.62 6.77
CA ARG A 412 -34.55 9.73 5.60
C ARG A 412 -33.41 8.75 5.49
N MET A 413 -32.17 9.15 5.84
CA MET A 413 -31.04 8.22 5.86
C MET A 413 -31.21 7.14 6.93
N ARG A 414 -31.79 7.50 8.12
CA ARG A 414 -32.06 6.57 9.19
C ARG A 414 -33.07 5.47 8.82
N GLU A 415 -34.00 5.77 7.94
CA GLU A 415 -34.96 4.78 7.39
C GLU A 415 -34.27 3.74 6.47
N LEU A 416 -33.16 4.13 5.83
CA LEU A 416 -32.45 3.30 4.84
C LEU A 416 -31.25 2.56 5.43
N ALA A 417 -30.63 3.09 6.49
CA ALA A 417 -29.34 2.60 6.97
C ALA A 417 -29.19 2.78 8.49
N TYR A 418 -28.35 1.93 9.10
CA TYR A 418 -27.87 2.15 10.46
C TYR A 418 -26.83 3.28 10.46
N LEU A 419 -27.04 4.35 11.23
CA LEU A 419 -26.18 5.53 11.25
C LEU A 419 -25.31 5.55 12.50
N PHE A 420 -24.00 5.61 12.35
CA PHE A 420 -23.03 5.76 13.44
C PHE A 420 -22.15 6.99 13.22
N GLY A 421 -22.27 8.00 14.08
CA GLY A 421 -21.49 9.23 14.03
C GLY A 421 -20.25 9.18 14.93
N ILE A 422 -19.10 9.61 14.41
CA ILE A 422 -17.84 9.77 15.15
C ILE A 422 -17.43 11.23 14.97
N PHE A 423 -17.65 12.04 16.02
CA PHE A 423 -17.45 13.49 15.98
C PHE A 423 -16.22 13.91 16.79
N ILE A 424 -15.26 14.50 16.12
CA ILE A 424 -14.00 14.93 16.69
C ILE A 424 -14.04 16.44 16.90
N LEU A 425 -14.11 16.86 18.16
CA LEU A 425 -14.35 18.25 18.49
C LEU A 425 -13.12 19.13 18.23
N PRO A 426 -13.29 20.29 17.57
CA PRO A 426 -12.24 21.30 17.44
C PRO A 426 -12.05 22.15 18.72
N GLY A 427 -12.93 22.01 19.69
CA GLY A 427 -12.99 22.78 20.94
C GLY A 427 -13.91 22.11 21.96
N PRO A 428 -14.22 22.76 23.10
CA PRO A 428 -14.98 22.15 24.18
C PRO A 428 -16.49 22.01 23.88
N THR A 429 -17.00 22.66 22.87
CA THR A 429 -18.43 22.70 22.58
C THR A 429 -18.81 21.82 21.40
N LEU A 430 -19.82 20.97 21.62
CA LEU A 430 -20.50 20.21 20.59
C LEU A 430 -21.73 21.03 20.15
N ASP A 431 -21.76 21.40 18.87
CA ASP A 431 -22.83 22.19 18.28
C ASP A 431 -23.54 21.34 17.19
N LEU A 432 -24.21 20.27 17.63
CA LEU A 432 -24.99 19.36 16.78
C LEU A 432 -26.32 19.07 17.41
N ASP A 433 -27.42 19.44 16.77
CA ASP A 433 -28.79 19.28 17.21
C ASP A 433 -29.41 17.92 16.83
N TYR A 434 -28.77 17.17 15.95
CA TYR A 434 -29.28 15.92 15.33
C TYR A 434 -28.76 14.63 15.95
N LEU A 435 -28.00 14.66 17.02
CA LEU A 435 -27.39 13.44 17.60
C LEU A 435 -28.43 12.38 17.96
N HIS A 436 -29.62 12.78 18.36
CA HIS A 436 -30.73 11.89 18.68
C HIS A 436 -31.32 11.15 17.47
N LEU A 437 -31.02 11.61 16.26
CA LEU A 437 -31.40 10.94 15.00
C LEU A 437 -30.42 9.82 14.61
N LEU A 438 -29.23 9.81 15.16
CA LEU A 438 -28.28 8.75 14.94
C LEU A 438 -28.61 7.52 15.79
N HIS A 439 -28.35 6.32 15.27
CA HIS A 439 -28.52 5.09 16.03
C HIS A 439 -27.45 4.96 17.12
N ASN A 440 -26.26 5.40 16.81
CA ASN A 440 -25.12 5.46 17.75
C ASN A 440 -24.21 6.63 17.41
N HIS A 441 -23.53 7.16 18.42
CA HIS A 441 -22.51 8.18 18.19
C HIS A 441 -21.40 8.14 19.25
N ARG A 442 -20.24 8.68 18.87
CA ARG A 442 -19.10 8.94 19.76
C ARG A 442 -18.60 10.35 19.56
N VAL A 443 -18.34 11.01 20.67
CA VAL A 443 -17.79 12.37 20.69
C VAL A 443 -16.39 12.30 21.26
N ILE A 444 -15.41 12.73 20.48
CA ILE A 444 -13.99 12.74 20.82
C ILE A 444 -13.59 14.17 21.11
N SER A 445 -13.30 14.47 22.37
CA SER A 445 -12.85 15.80 22.79
C SER A 445 -11.37 16.02 22.46
N ASP A 446 -10.93 17.28 22.43
CA ASP A 446 -9.52 17.62 22.24
C ASP A 446 -8.63 17.00 23.33
N ALA A 447 -9.14 16.87 24.56
CA ALA A 447 -8.45 16.16 25.64
C ALA A 447 -8.14 14.70 25.31
N ASN A 448 -9.02 14.00 24.57
CA ASN A 448 -8.79 12.64 24.11
C ASN A 448 -7.69 12.54 23.07
N LEU A 449 -7.37 13.63 22.35
CA LEU A 449 -6.35 13.66 21.32
C LEU A 449 -4.96 14.10 21.82
N ASN A 450 -4.88 14.65 23.03
CA ASN A 450 -3.65 15.28 23.54
C ASN A 450 -2.57 14.26 23.96
N THR A 451 -2.97 13.07 24.41
CA THR A 451 -2.03 12.01 24.79
C THR A 451 -2.29 10.76 23.97
N ASP A 452 -1.22 10.02 23.68
CA ASP A 452 -1.30 8.78 22.88
C ASP A 452 -2.17 7.73 23.58
N ALA A 453 -2.09 7.62 24.90
CA ALA A 453 -2.89 6.68 25.67
C ALA A 453 -4.41 6.97 25.57
N HIS A 454 -4.82 8.23 25.73
CA HIS A 454 -6.24 8.60 25.61
C HIS A 454 -6.73 8.46 24.18
N ARG A 455 -5.90 8.84 23.19
CA ARG A 455 -6.21 8.69 21.77
C ARG A 455 -6.42 7.22 21.40
N LYS A 456 -5.55 6.33 21.86
CA LYS A 456 -5.67 4.89 21.67
C LYS A 456 -6.93 4.34 22.35
N ALA A 457 -7.20 4.70 23.60
CA ALA A 457 -8.39 4.25 24.33
C ALA A 457 -9.69 4.65 23.62
N ALA A 458 -9.79 5.90 23.15
CA ALA A 458 -10.94 6.39 22.42
C ALA A 458 -11.15 5.64 21.09
N ALA A 459 -10.07 5.34 20.36
CA ALA A 459 -10.15 4.56 19.14
C ALA A 459 -10.61 3.11 19.40
N ILE A 460 -10.07 2.46 20.44
CA ILE A 460 -10.47 1.11 20.84
C ILE A 460 -11.96 1.04 21.21
N ASP A 461 -12.47 2.05 21.93
CA ASP A 461 -13.89 2.11 22.29
C ASP A 461 -14.79 2.18 21.03
N ILE A 462 -14.38 2.94 20.02
CA ILE A 462 -15.06 2.98 18.71
C ILE A 462 -15.03 1.60 18.06
N LEU A 463 -13.86 0.97 18.00
CA LEU A 463 -13.69 -0.33 17.35
C LEU A 463 -14.49 -1.46 18.04
N LYS A 464 -14.71 -1.38 19.35
CA LYS A 464 -15.54 -2.35 20.07
C LYS A 464 -17.03 -2.30 19.69
N GLN A 465 -17.49 -1.19 19.11
CA GLN A 465 -18.91 -0.99 18.77
C GLN A 465 -19.23 -1.31 17.30
N LEU A 466 -18.21 -1.58 16.50
CA LEU A 466 -18.32 -2.11 15.15
C LEU A 466 -18.62 -3.62 15.20
#